data_050f247c2dde03ed09f9cbcd438852ab
#
_entry.id   050f247c2dde03ed09f9cbcd438852ab
#
_cell.length_a   1.000
_cell.length_b   1.000
_cell.length_c   1.000
_cell.angle_alpha   90.00
_cell.angle_beta   90.00
_cell.angle_gamma   90.00
#
_symmetry.space_group_name_H-M   'P 1'
#
loop_
_entity.id
_entity.type
_entity.pdbx_description
1 polymer ?
#
loop_
_entity_poly.entity_id
_entity_poly.type
_entity_poly.pdbx_seq_one_letter_code
_entity_poly.pdbx_strand_id
1 'polypeptide(L)'
;RTTSSAASDVYKRQVYFDKIKQCLKPGKQATLQIITIQDARWEVYRKSVDFIQKYIFPGGMLPSPSVLRKEVHRAGLSVQHSIEFGKSYSQTLRRWFEVFNNKWDTISAMGFDDRFRRMWNFYLTSCAATFESGNCDVTQITLQKPDNN
;
A
#
# COMPACT_ATOMS: atom_id res chain seq x y z
N ARG A 1 -15.84 -23.06 -4.28
CA ARG A 1 -14.84 -22.52 -5.21
C ARG A 1 -14.01 -21.52 -4.46
N THR A 2 -12.87 -21.93 -3.95
CA THR A 2 -11.83 -21.04 -3.44
C THR A 2 -11.17 -20.39 -4.65
N THR A 3 -11.62 -19.19 -5.01
CA THR A 3 -10.81 -18.31 -5.86
C THR A 3 -9.50 -18.06 -5.10
N SER A 4 -8.35 -18.34 -5.70
CA SER A 4 -7.07 -18.07 -5.06
C SER A 4 -7.01 -16.58 -4.69
N SER A 5 -6.51 -16.23 -3.51
CA SER A 5 -6.41 -14.84 -3.04
C SER A 5 -5.76 -13.94 -4.11
N ALA A 6 -4.74 -14.41 -4.81
CA ALA A 6 -4.06 -13.70 -5.89
C ALA A 6 -4.99 -13.31 -7.06
N ALA A 7 -5.92 -14.18 -7.48
CA ALA A 7 -6.86 -13.86 -8.56
C ALA A 7 -7.89 -12.80 -8.11
N SER A 8 -8.34 -12.89 -6.84
CA SER A 8 -9.23 -11.88 -6.25
C SER A 8 -8.55 -10.50 -6.20
N ASP A 9 -7.26 -10.42 -5.88
CA ASP A 9 -6.54 -9.15 -5.76
C ASP A 9 -6.25 -8.51 -7.11
N VAL A 10 -5.97 -9.31 -8.14
CA VAL A 10 -5.87 -8.81 -9.52
C VAL A 10 -7.20 -8.20 -9.95
N TYR A 11 -8.30 -8.91 -9.74
CA TYR A 11 -9.65 -8.42 -10.09
C TYR A 11 -10.00 -7.12 -9.37
N LYS A 12 -9.74 -7.02 -8.06
CA LYS A 12 -10.01 -5.80 -7.28
C LYS A 12 -9.21 -4.59 -7.79
N ARG A 13 -7.93 -4.78 -8.15
CA ARG A 13 -7.12 -3.71 -8.76
C ARG A 13 -7.68 -3.28 -10.11
N GLN A 14 -8.12 -4.22 -10.93
CA GLN A 14 -8.73 -3.91 -12.22
C GLN A 14 -9.99 -3.06 -12.06
N VAL A 15 -10.91 -3.49 -11.20
CA VAL A 15 -12.13 -2.74 -10.89
C VAL A 15 -11.80 -1.33 -10.35
N TYR A 16 -10.78 -1.21 -9.51
CA TYR A 16 -10.35 0.07 -8.94
C TYR A 16 -9.91 1.06 -10.02
N PHE A 17 -9.00 0.66 -10.92
CA PHE A 17 -8.53 1.55 -12.00
C PHE A 17 -9.60 1.84 -13.05
N ASP A 18 -10.45 0.87 -13.37
CA ASP A 18 -11.60 1.06 -14.25
C ASP A 18 -12.56 2.10 -13.65
N LYS A 19 -12.78 2.04 -12.32
CA LYS A 19 -13.62 3.04 -11.63
C LYS A 19 -13.02 4.43 -11.66
N ILE A 20 -11.71 4.58 -11.44
CA ILE A 20 -11.02 5.87 -11.58
C ILE A 20 -11.26 6.44 -12.98
N LYS A 21 -11.04 5.64 -14.04
CA LYS A 21 -11.26 6.06 -15.43
C LYS A 21 -12.71 6.51 -15.67
N GLN A 22 -13.68 5.79 -15.13
CA GLN A 22 -15.11 6.14 -15.26
C GLN A 22 -15.42 7.49 -14.59
N CYS A 23 -14.87 7.76 -13.42
CA CYS A 23 -15.10 8.98 -12.65
C CYS A 23 -14.38 10.20 -13.21
N LEU A 24 -13.28 10.03 -13.94
CA LEU A 24 -12.54 11.11 -14.55
C LEU A 24 -13.22 11.60 -15.84
N LYS A 25 -13.34 12.93 -15.99
CA LYS A 25 -13.66 13.55 -17.28
C LYS A 25 -12.45 13.39 -18.22
N PRO A 26 -12.64 13.37 -19.56
CA PRO A 26 -11.55 13.38 -20.52
C PRO A 26 -10.53 14.49 -20.22
N GLY A 27 -9.25 14.22 -20.42
CA GLY A 27 -8.13 15.13 -20.15
C GLY A 27 -7.85 15.44 -18.68
N LYS A 28 -8.68 14.94 -17.72
CA LYS A 28 -8.51 15.23 -16.30
C LYS A 28 -7.63 14.18 -15.60
N GLN A 29 -7.11 14.56 -14.45
CA GLN A 29 -6.12 13.80 -13.68
C GLN A 29 -6.68 13.36 -12.33
N ALA A 30 -6.11 12.25 -11.83
CA ALA A 30 -6.26 11.78 -10.46
C ALA A 30 -4.88 11.51 -9.87
N THR A 31 -4.65 11.90 -8.63
CA THR A 31 -3.43 11.53 -7.90
C THR A 31 -3.77 10.50 -6.83
N LEU A 32 -2.98 9.43 -6.80
CA LEU A 32 -3.12 8.34 -5.85
C LEU A 32 -1.84 8.23 -5.02
N GLN A 33 -1.98 7.81 -3.77
CA GLN A 33 -0.86 7.39 -2.93
C GLN A 33 -0.98 5.90 -2.68
N ILE A 34 0.05 5.15 -3.03
CA ILE A 34 0.06 3.69 -2.99
C ILE A 34 1.38 3.22 -2.38
N ILE A 35 1.32 2.28 -1.45
CA ILE A 35 2.50 1.55 -1.00
C ILE A 35 2.84 0.50 -2.06
N THR A 36 4.10 0.44 -2.45
CA THR A 36 4.62 -0.54 -3.42
C THR A 36 5.70 -1.40 -2.80
N ILE A 37 5.85 -2.63 -3.31
CA ILE A 37 6.97 -3.52 -2.99
C ILE A 37 7.89 -3.60 -4.20
N GLN A 38 9.21 -3.75 -3.99
CA GLN A 38 10.17 -3.88 -5.10
C GLN A 38 9.77 -4.97 -6.10
N ASP A 39 9.95 -4.72 -7.40
CA ASP A 39 9.65 -5.69 -8.47
C ASP A 39 10.35 -7.03 -8.27
N ALA A 40 11.61 -7.02 -7.83
CA ALA A 40 12.39 -8.22 -7.56
C ALA A 40 11.77 -9.12 -6.46
N ARG A 41 10.98 -8.55 -5.56
CA ARG A 41 10.33 -9.28 -4.46
C ARG A 41 8.90 -9.72 -4.77
N TRP A 42 8.30 -9.17 -5.81
CA TRP A 42 6.89 -9.34 -6.14
C TRP A 42 6.47 -10.81 -6.29
N GLU A 43 7.23 -11.61 -7.03
CA GLU A 43 6.86 -13.00 -7.30
C GLU A 43 6.84 -13.90 -6.05
N VAL A 44 7.69 -13.62 -5.06
CA VAL A 44 7.69 -14.32 -3.77
C VAL A 44 6.58 -13.77 -2.89
N TYR A 45 6.46 -12.45 -2.79
CA TYR A 45 5.49 -11.77 -1.94
C TYR A 45 4.05 -12.15 -2.27
N ARG A 46 3.67 -12.17 -3.54
CA ARG A 46 2.29 -12.49 -3.96
C ARG A 46 1.86 -13.93 -3.69
N LYS A 47 2.80 -14.83 -3.38
CA LYS A 47 2.56 -16.25 -3.09
C LYS A 47 2.66 -16.59 -1.60
N SER A 48 3.05 -15.63 -0.77
CA SER A 48 3.22 -15.79 0.67
C SER A 48 2.21 -14.92 1.43
N VAL A 49 2.03 -15.23 2.69
CA VAL A 49 1.26 -14.40 3.63
C VAL A 49 2.22 -13.96 4.71
N ASP A 50 2.50 -12.67 4.79
CA ASP A 50 3.35 -12.11 5.82
C ASP A 50 2.57 -11.73 7.10
N PHE A 51 3.30 -11.21 8.08
CA PHE A 51 2.72 -10.76 9.34
C PHE A 51 1.66 -9.66 9.13
N ILE A 52 1.93 -8.71 8.24
CA ILE A 52 1.04 -7.57 7.97
C ILE A 52 -0.28 -8.08 7.37
N GLN A 53 -0.20 -8.94 6.36
CA GLN A 53 -1.38 -9.53 5.72
C GLN A 53 -2.18 -10.42 6.67
N LYS A 54 -1.51 -11.06 7.65
CA LYS A 54 -2.19 -11.98 8.57
C LYS A 54 -2.85 -11.26 9.73
N TYR A 55 -2.23 -10.23 10.30
CA TYR A 55 -2.62 -9.66 11.59
C TYR A 55 -3.04 -8.20 11.56
N ILE A 56 -2.60 -7.41 10.57
CA ILE A 56 -2.83 -5.96 10.51
C ILE A 56 -3.84 -5.61 9.42
N PHE A 57 -3.59 -6.07 8.18
CA PHE A 57 -4.43 -5.80 7.02
C PHE A 57 -4.80 -7.12 6.31
N PRO A 58 -5.73 -7.92 6.87
CA PRO A 58 -6.12 -9.19 6.27
C PRO A 58 -6.58 -9.04 4.82
N GLY A 59 -5.93 -9.79 3.91
CA GLY A 59 -6.22 -9.72 2.48
C GLY A 59 -5.59 -8.53 1.76
N GLY A 60 -4.74 -7.74 2.42
CA GLY A 60 -3.96 -6.68 1.78
C GLY A 60 -2.90 -7.26 0.85
N MET A 61 -2.71 -6.63 -0.33
CA MET A 61 -1.69 -7.01 -1.31
C MET A 61 -1.10 -5.76 -1.95
N LEU A 62 0.18 -5.51 -1.68
CA LEU A 62 0.89 -4.38 -2.28
C LEU A 62 1.21 -4.69 -3.74
N PRO A 63 0.98 -3.79 -4.70
CA PRO A 63 1.51 -3.95 -6.04
C PRO A 63 3.01 -3.67 -6.09
N SER A 64 3.71 -4.19 -7.09
CA SER A 64 5.00 -3.65 -7.47
C SER A 64 4.83 -2.48 -8.47
N PRO A 65 5.87 -1.62 -8.66
CA PRO A 65 5.81 -0.54 -9.63
C PRO A 65 5.44 -1.00 -11.04
N SER A 66 5.98 -2.13 -11.50
CA SER A 66 5.67 -2.71 -12.81
C SER A 66 4.22 -3.18 -12.90
N VAL A 67 3.72 -3.84 -11.86
CA VAL A 67 2.32 -4.29 -11.79
C VAL A 67 1.38 -3.09 -11.76
N LEU A 68 1.71 -2.06 -10.99
CA LEU A 68 0.92 -0.83 -10.92
C LEU A 68 0.80 -0.17 -12.30
N ARG A 69 1.93 0.05 -12.99
CA ARG A 69 1.94 0.62 -14.34
C ARG A 69 1.14 -0.21 -15.34
N LYS A 70 1.27 -1.54 -15.29
CA LYS A 70 0.51 -2.46 -16.14
C LYS A 70 -1.01 -2.29 -15.96
N GLU A 71 -1.49 -2.20 -14.72
CA GLU A 71 -2.92 -2.01 -14.45
C GLU A 71 -3.44 -0.63 -14.87
N VAL A 72 -2.64 0.42 -14.70
CA VAL A 72 -2.94 1.77 -15.19
C VAL A 72 -3.11 1.76 -16.72
N HIS A 73 -2.15 1.17 -17.44
CA HIS A 73 -2.21 1.05 -18.90
C HIS A 73 -3.40 0.20 -19.37
N ARG A 74 -3.64 -0.95 -18.71
CA ARG A 74 -4.79 -1.81 -19.00
C ARG A 74 -6.11 -1.03 -18.91
N ALA A 75 -6.25 -0.17 -17.90
CA ALA A 75 -7.43 0.68 -17.76
C ALA A 75 -7.50 1.81 -18.81
N GLY A 76 -6.47 1.97 -19.64
CA GLY A 76 -6.40 3.07 -20.63
C GLY A 76 -6.20 4.44 -19.97
N LEU A 77 -5.47 4.48 -18.85
CA LEU A 77 -4.97 5.68 -18.21
C LEU A 77 -3.47 5.83 -18.52
N SER A 78 -2.96 7.07 -18.48
CA SER A 78 -1.53 7.36 -18.62
C SER A 78 -0.96 7.88 -17.32
N VAL A 79 0.30 7.53 -17.02
CA VAL A 79 1.05 8.07 -15.90
C VAL A 79 1.68 9.40 -16.33
N GLN A 80 1.39 10.48 -15.63
CA GLN A 80 1.95 11.81 -15.90
C GLN A 80 3.12 12.13 -14.98
N HIS A 81 3.03 11.72 -13.71
CA HIS A 81 4.03 12.03 -12.71
C HIS A 81 4.05 10.94 -11.62
N SER A 82 5.21 10.71 -11.03
CA SER A 82 5.40 9.79 -9.90
C SER A 82 6.47 10.35 -8.96
N ILE A 83 6.20 10.33 -7.66
CA ILE A 83 7.15 10.67 -6.59
C ILE A 83 7.20 9.51 -5.61
N GLU A 84 8.41 9.13 -5.21
CA GLU A 84 8.67 8.08 -4.22
C GLU A 84 9.28 8.70 -2.96
N PHE A 85 8.73 8.39 -1.79
CA PHE A 85 9.16 8.99 -0.52
C PHE A 85 9.08 8.04 0.69
N GLY A 86 9.30 6.75 0.47
CA GLY A 86 9.28 5.73 1.51
C GLY A 86 10.22 6.00 2.67
N LYS A 87 11.41 6.57 2.41
CA LYS A 87 12.35 6.94 3.49
C LYS A 87 11.76 7.98 4.44
N SER A 88 11.01 8.95 3.93
CA SER A 88 10.30 9.92 4.78
C SER A 88 9.18 9.23 5.58
N TYR A 89 8.55 8.21 4.99
CA TYR A 89 7.52 7.43 5.67
C TYR A 89 8.08 6.56 6.81
N SER A 90 9.32 6.08 6.67
CA SER A 90 10.06 5.44 7.77
C SER A 90 10.17 6.35 9.00
N GLN A 91 10.47 7.63 8.81
CA GLN A 91 10.53 8.60 9.91
C GLN A 91 9.15 8.81 10.56
N THR A 92 8.09 8.86 9.78
CA THR A 92 6.71 8.97 10.28
C THR A 92 6.35 7.79 11.17
N LEU A 93 6.68 6.56 10.74
CA LEU A 93 6.41 5.35 11.52
C LEU A 93 7.21 5.31 12.84
N ARG A 94 8.46 5.81 12.84
CA ARG A 94 9.27 5.95 14.07
C ARG A 94 8.61 6.92 15.04
N ARG A 95 8.13 8.07 14.57
CA ARG A 95 7.38 9.04 15.39
C ARG A 95 6.08 8.44 15.94
N TRP A 96 5.36 7.69 15.13
CA TRP A 96 4.16 6.98 15.60
C TRP A 96 4.48 5.96 16.68
N PHE A 97 5.58 5.23 16.55
CA PHE A 97 6.05 4.31 17.58
C PHE A 97 6.30 5.02 18.91
N GLU A 98 7.01 6.15 18.90
CA GLU A 98 7.28 6.95 20.10
C GLU A 98 5.98 7.46 20.74
N VAL A 99 5.11 8.09 19.95
CA VAL A 99 3.83 8.62 20.46
C VAL A 99 2.94 7.51 21.00
N PHE A 100 2.85 6.36 20.31
CA PHE A 100 2.08 5.22 20.77
C PHE A 100 2.56 4.71 22.13
N ASN A 101 3.86 4.56 22.32
CA ASN A 101 4.42 4.08 23.59
C ASN A 101 4.29 5.12 24.70
N ASN A 102 4.43 6.41 24.42
CA ASN A 102 4.23 7.49 25.38
C ASN A 102 2.76 7.62 25.84
N LYS A 103 1.81 7.13 25.03
CA LYS A 103 0.39 7.14 25.36
C LYS A 103 -0.13 5.78 25.82
N TRP A 104 0.78 4.83 26.12
CA TRP A 104 0.37 3.45 26.40
C TRP A 104 -0.61 3.33 27.57
N ASP A 105 -0.42 4.07 28.67
CA ASP A 105 -1.31 4.02 29.83
C ASP A 105 -2.76 4.41 29.46
N THR A 106 -2.90 5.44 28.63
CA THR A 106 -4.21 5.84 28.09
C THR A 106 -4.82 4.75 27.22
N ILE A 107 -4.02 4.15 26.32
CA ILE A 107 -4.44 3.09 25.39
C ILE A 107 -4.83 1.82 26.17
N SER A 108 -4.04 1.44 27.17
CA SER A 108 -4.32 0.30 28.03
C SER A 108 -5.62 0.48 28.82
N ALA A 109 -5.89 1.70 29.30
CA ALA A 109 -7.15 2.03 29.97
C ALA A 109 -8.39 1.89 29.06
N MET A 110 -8.21 1.91 27.71
CA MET A 110 -9.27 1.64 26.73
C MET A 110 -9.54 0.14 26.52
N GLY A 111 -8.80 -0.76 27.21
CA GLY A 111 -8.97 -2.21 27.14
C GLY A 111 -7.98 -2.93 26.24
N PHE A 112 -6.96 -2.24 25.68
CA PHE A 112 -5.91 -2.88 24.92
C PHE A 112 -4.86 -3.51 25.85
N ASP A 113 -4.45 -4.75 25.53
CA ASP A 113 -3.53 -5.53 26.34
C ASP A 113 -2.07 -5.45 25.83
N ASP A 114 -1.14 -6.02 26.61
CA ASP A 114 0.27 -6.07 26.26
C ASP A 114 0.55 -6.89 24.97
N ARG A 115 -0.32 -7.83 24.61
CA ARG A 115 -0.21 -8.57 23.35
C ARG A 115 -0.43 -7.61 22.17
N PHE A 116 -1.45 -6.77 22.26
CA PHE A 116 -1.71 -5.72 21.25
C PHE A 116 -0.53 -4.75 21.18
N ARG A 117 0.02 -4.30 22.33
CA ARG A 117 1.20 -3.42 22.38
C ARG A 117 2.38 -4.01 21.63
N ARG A 118 2.73 -5.27 21.90
CA ARG A 118 3.84 -5.95 21.22
C ARG A 118 3.59 -6.09 19.72
N MET A 119 2.38 -6.47 19.33
CA MET A 119 1.99 -6.60 17.93
C MET A 119 2.09 -5.27 17.19
N TRP A 120 1.59 -4.19 17.78
CA TRP A 120 1.61 -2.87 17.17
C TRP A 120 3.02 -2.29 17.08
N ASN A 121 3.83 -2.47 18.10
CA ASN A 121 5.25 -2.09 18.09
C ASN A 121 6.03 -2.84 17.01
N PHE A 122 5.80 -4.14 16.86
CA PHE A 122 6.41 -4.93 15.79
C PHE A 122 5.98 -4.42 14.40
N TYR A 123 4.69 -4.13 14.23
CA TYR A 123 4.16 -3.53 13.00
C TYR A 123 4.89 -2.24 12.64
N LEU A 124 4.92 -1.27 13.55
CA LEU A 124 5.52 0.04 13.30
C LEU A 124 7.02 -0.05 13.00
N THR A 125 7.76 -0.84 13.78
CA THR A 125 9.22 -0.97 13.61
C THR A 125 9.60 -1.77 12.37
N SER A 126 8.89 -2.86 12.06
CA SER A 126 9.14 -3.65 10.86
C SER A 126 8.82 -2.88 9.58
N CYS A 127 7.72 -2.14 9.56
CA CYS A 127 7.38 -1.27 8.43
C CYS A 127 8.41 -0.14 8.26
N ALA A 128 8.83 0.51 9.36
CA ALA A 128 9.87 1.54 9.30
C ALA A 128 11.17 1.00 8.70
N ALA A 129 11.62 -0.18 9.12
CA ALA A 129 12.81 -0.84 8.58
C ALA A 129 12.64 -1.22 7.10
N THR A 130 11.44 -1.66 6.69
CA THR A 130 11.15 -2.04 5.31
C THR A 130 11.19 -0.83 4.36
N PHE A 131 10.67 0.32 4.80
CA PHE A 131 10.76 1.57 4.03
C PHE A 131 12.19 2.13 4.02
N GLU A 132 12.90 2.06 5.15
CA GLU A 132 14.29 2.53 5.25
C GLU A 132 15.22 1.75 4.30
N SER A 133 15.05 0.44 4.22
CA SER A 133 15.83 -0.43 3.32
C SER A 133 15.43 -0.32 1.85
N GLY A 134 14.34 0.40 1.52
CA GLY A 134 13.79 0.50 0.17
C GLY A 134 13.10 -0.77 -0.33
N ASN A 135 12.86 -1.78 0.52
CA ASN A 135 12.11 -2.98 0.14
C ASN A 135 10.65 -2.69 -0.19
N CYS A 136 10.09 -1.67 0.47
CA CYS A 136 8.82 -1.03 0.10
C CYS A 136 9.04 0.46 -0.11
N ASP A 137 8.16 1.08 -0.85
CA ASP A 137 8.12 2.52 -1.04
C ASP A 137 6.68 3.06 -0.89
N VAL A 138 6.55 4.37 -0.70
CA VAL A 138 5.29 5.08 -0.82
C VAL A 138 5.37 5.93 -2.07
N THR A 139 4.52 5.62 -3.03
CA THR A 139 4.49 6.28 -4.33
C THR A 139 3.25 7.16 -4.44
N GLN A 140 3.41 8.45 -4.72
CA GLN A 140 2.33 9.27 -5.26
C GLN A 140 2.44 9.26 -6.78
N ILE A 141 1.35 8.84 -7.44
CA ILE A 141 1.27 8.70 -8.89
C ILE A 141 0.09 9.51 -9.42
N THR A 142 0.36 10.38 -10.39
CA THR A 142 -0.67 11.17 -11.08
C THR A 142 -1.01 10.51 -12.40
N LEU A 143 -2.27 10.16 -12.56
CA LEU A 143 -2.86 9.48 -13.71
C LEU A 143 -3.71 10.46 -14.50
N GLN A 144 -3.74 10.31 -15.82
CA GLN A 144 -4.60 11.09 -16.69
C GLN A 144 -5.49 10.18 -17.54
N LYS A 145 -6.75 10.57 -17.67
CA LYS A 145 -7.64 10.00 -18.68
C LYS A 145 -7.38 10.70 -20.01
N PRO A 146 -7.11 9.97 -21.12
CA PRO A 146 -6.96 10.57 -22.43
C PRO A 146 -8.13 11.45 -22.82
N ASP A 147 -7.89 12.47 -23.65
CA ASP A 147 -8.96 13.23 -24.28
C ASP A 147 -9.77 12.31 -25.22
N ASN A 148 -11.04 12.61 -25.37
CA ASN A 148 -11.84 12.00 -26.44
C ASN A 148 -11.43 12.70 -27.75
N ASN A 149 -10.65 12.01 -28.58
CA ASN A 149 -10.47 12.40 -29.98
C ASN A 149 -11.71 12.07 -30.77
#